data_2c96331a15398ae4d8c9d906343c46d0
#
_entry.id   2c96331a15398ae4d8c9d906343c46d0
#
_cell.length_a   1.000
_cell.length_b   1.000
_cell.length_c   1.000
_cell.angle_alpha   90.00
_cell.angle_beta   90.00
_cell.angle_gamma   90.00
#
_symmetry.space_group_name_H-M   'P 1'
#
loop_
_entity.id
_entity.type
_entity.pdbx_description
1 polymer ?
#
loop_
_entity_poly.entity_id
_entity_poly.type
_entity_poly.pdbx_seq_one_letter_code
_entity_poly.pdbx_strand_id
1 'polypeptide(L)'
;LVFSFPLIWIAFEHFRATFLGGFSWYLLAHSQHDYPFIVQISDLFGAYGVSFLVASVNGFLTESFLLLKSKTLKAKAVYVLLLILFTLTYGAYRTSQGIGEAGPVCASLQGNVEQNIRNEQVSAEAATSPYLLLSDSSIASNPDLIIWPETSYSREWYSISPEMKPEKVPPDWNRITQIQKTLGEEVRKRWNTSVLLGLNSQELTP
;
A
#
# COMPACT_ATOMS: atom_id res chain seq x y z
N LEU A 1 7.85 -32.21 -5.07
CA LEU A 1 7.34 -31.10 -4.30
C LEU A 1 8.10 -29.80 -4.57
N VAL A 2 9.45 -29.82 -4.60
CA VAL A 2 10.29 -28.61 -4.75
C VAL A 2 9.94 -27.77 -5.99
N PHE A 3 9.54 -28.37 -7.09
CA PHE A 3 9.19 -27.66 -8.33
C PHE A 3 7.69 -27.41 -8.49
N SER A 4 6.86 -28.39 -8.17
CA SER A 4 5.42 -28.30 -8.39
C SER A 4 4.71 -27.45 -7.33
N PHE A 5 5.11 -27.53 -6.07
CA PHE A 5 4.47 -26.79 -4.99
C PHE A 5 4.56 -25.27 -5.15
N PRO A 6 5.74 -24.66 -5.44
CA PRO A 6 5.81 -23.21 -5.63
C PRO A 6 4.97 -22.73 -6.83
N LEU A 7 4.95 -23.46 -7.94
CA LEU A 7 4.13 -23.09 -9.10
C LEU A 7 2.63 -23.12 -8.80
N ILE A 8 2.18 -24.18 -8.11
CA ILE A 8 0.79 -24.31 -7.69
C ILE A 8 0.44 -23.19 -6.70
N TRP A 9 1.33 -22.92 -5.75
CA TRP A 9 1.11 -21.87 -4.75
C TRP A 9 0.91 -20.49 -5.39
N ILE A 10 1.83 -20.10 -6.29
CA ILE A 10 1.72 -18.83 -7.01
C ILE A 10 0.45 -18.76 -7.86
N ALA A 11 0.08 -19.85 -8.53
CA ALA A 11 -1.14 -19.90 -9.32
C ALA A 11 -2.38 -19.63 -8.45
N PHE A 12 -2.43 -20.18 -7.24
CA PHE A 12 -3.51 -19.90 -6.29
C PHE A 12 -3.46 -18.47 -5.72
N GLU A 13 -2.27 -17.93 -5.42
CA GLU A 13 -2.12 -16.53 -5.01
C GLU A 13 -2.61 -15.58 -6.12
N HIS A 14 -2.22 -15.83 -7.36
CA HIS A 14 -2.66 -15.04 -8.51
C HIS A 14 -4.18 -15.16 -8.74
N PHE A 15 -4.71 -16.36 -8.69
CA PHE A 15 -6.15 -16.58 -8.80
C PHE A 15 -6.91 -15.80 -7.72
N ARG A 16 -6.51 -15.90 -6.46
CA ARG A 16 -7.11 -15.16 -5.36
C ARG A 16 -7.00 -13.64 -5.54
N ALA A 17 -5.89 -13.16 -6.11
CA ALA A 17 -5.66 -11.74 -6.32
C ALA A 17 -6.51 -11.13 -7.44
N THR A 18 -7.06 -11.95 -8.36
CA THR A 18 -7.76 -11.47 -9.55
C THR A 18 -9.22 -11.93 -9.66
N PHE A 19 -9.60 -13.04 -9.01
CA PHE A 19 -10.92 -13.63 -9.13
C PHE A 19 -11.95 -12.90 -8.24
N LEU A 20 -13.14 -12.65 -8.75
CA LEU A 20 -14.29 -12.02 -8.05
C LEU A 20 -13.94 -10.70 -7.32
N GLY A 21 -13.27 -9.79 -8.02
CA GLY A 21 -12.86 -8.51 -7.45
C GLY A 21 -11.47 -8.52 -6.81
N GLY A 22 -10.92 -9.71 -6.59
CA GLY A 22 -9.56 -9.94 -6.15
C GLY A 22 -9.29 -9.57 -4.68
N PHE A 23 -8.36 -10.32 -4.07
CA PHE A 23 -7.85 -10.01 -2.75
C PHE A 23 -6.34 -10.34 -2.71
N SER A 24 -5.50 -9.34 -2.93
CA SER A 24 -4.04 -9.49 -3.06
C SER A 24 -3.26 -9.35 -1.74
N TRP A 25 -3.93 -9.23 -0.61
CA TRP A 25 -3.31 -9.15 0.70
C TRP A 25 -2.87 -10.53 1.20
N TYR A 26 -1.90 -10.53 2.12
CA TYR A 26 -1.39 -11.77 2.76
C TYR A 26 -0.83 -12.79 1.76
N LEU A 27 -0.04 -12.30 0.78
CA LEU A 27 0.81 -13.19 -0.01
C LEU A 27 1.91 -13.78 0.88
N LEU A 28 2.38 -14.98 0.55
CA LEU A 28 3.47 -15.62 1.28
C LEU A 28 4.73 -14.72 1.32
N ALA A 29 4.93 -13.93 0.27
CA ALA A 29 5.98 -12.91 0.18
C ALA A 29 5.97 -11.92 1.34
N HIS A 30 4.80 -11.53 1.83
CA HIS A 30 4.68 -10.52 2.89
C HIS A 30 5.29 -10.99 4.22
N SER A 31 5.44 -12.29 4.43
CA SER A 31 6.15 -12.82 5.59
C SER A 31 7.65 -12.49 5.61
N GLN A 32 8.19 -11.99 4.49
CA GLN A 32 9.61 -11.67 4.34
C GLN A 32 9.91 -10.16 4.40
N HIS A 33 8.94 -9.32 4.79
CA HIS A 33 9.05 -7.86 4.75
C HIS A 33 10.23 -7.30 5.57
N ASP A 34 10.61 -7.97 6.67
CA ASP A 34 11.73 -7.57 7.52
C ASP A 34 13.10 -7.96 6.96
N TYR A 35 13.15 -8.70 5.83
CA TYR A 35 14.39 -9.18 5.25
C TYR A 35 14.70 -8.46 3.92
N PRO A 36 15.32 -7.25 3.96
CA PRO A 36 15.51 -6.41 2.78
C PRO A 36 16.26 -7.11 1.64
N PHE A 37 17.25 -7.96 1.95
CA PHE A 37 17.98 -8.71 0.91
C PHE A 37 17.12 -9.77 0.19
N ILE A 38 16.07 -10.26 0.83
CA ILE A 38 15.15 -11.23 0.21
C ILE A 38 14.12 -10.52 -0.65
N VAL A 39 13.54 -9.41 -0.14
CA VAL A 39 12.46 -8.72 -0.85
C VAL A 39 12.91 -7.99 -2.10
N GLN A 40 14.22 -7.67 -2.26
CA GLN A 40 14.72 -7.00 -3.45
C GLN A 40 14.45 -7.78 -4.76
N ILE A 41 14.32 -9.11 -4.71
CA ILE A 41 14.00 -9.88 -5.90
C ILE A 41 12.61 -9.55 -6.47
N SER A 42 11.79 -8.86 -5.70
CA SER A 42 10.46 -8.40 -6.13
C SER A 42 10.50 -7.36 -7.24
N ASP A 43 11.61 -6.66 -7.46
CA ASP A 43 11.74 -5.73 -8.59
C ASP A 43 11.86 -6.45 -9.94
N LEU A 44 12.29 -7.72 -9.95
CA LEU A 44 12.37 -8.57 -11.13
C LEU A 44 11.09 -9.39 -11.37
N PHE A 45 10.53 -9.95 -10.29
CA PHE A 45 9.46 -10.96 -10.38
C PHE A 45 8.20 -10.60 -9.56
N GLY A 46 8.13 -9.37 -9.03
CA GLY A 46 7.05 -8.96 -8.13
C GLY A 46 7.04 -9.77 -6.83
N ALA A 47 6.01 -9.60 -6.03
CA ALA A 47 5.81 -10.34 -4.79
C ALA A 47 5.78 -11.87 -5.01
N TYR A 48 5.33 -12.31 -6.19
CA TYR A 48 5.28 -13.73 -6.55
C TYR A 48 6.66 -14.38 -6.61
N GLY A 49 7.73 -13.63 -6.96
CA GLY A 49 9.11 -14.14 -6.92
C GLY A 49 9.56 -14.47 -5.51
N VAL A 50 9.20 -13.64 -4.53
CA VAL A 50 9.45 -13.89 -3.11
C VAL A 50 8.62 -15.07 -2.60
N SER A 51 7.32 -15.13 -2.96
CA SER A 51 6.46 -16.28 -2.65
C SER A 51 7.03 -17.59 -3.21
N PHE A 52 7.56 -17.55 -4.46
CA PHE A 52 8.20 -18.69 -5.10
C PHE A 52 9.40 -19.20 -4.31
N LEU A 53 10.29 -18.31 -3.89
CA LEU A 53 11.45 -18.65 -3.07
C LEU A 53 11.02 -19.36 -1.78
N VAL A 54 10.11 -18.75 -1.04
CA VAL A 54 9.64 -19.29 0.25
C VAL A 54 8.95 -20.64 0.06
N ALA A 55 8.08 -20.77 -0.94
CA ALA A 55 7.42 -22.04 -1.27
C ALA A 55 8.41 -23.12 -1.73
N SER A 56 9.47 -22.76 -2.50
CA SER A 56 10.52 -23.70 -2.92
C SER A 56 11.30 -24.25 -1.74
N VAL A 57 11.67 -23.39 -0.79
CA VAL A 57 12.36 -23.80 0.44
C VAL A 57 11.47 -24.74 1.27
N ASN A 58 10.21 -24.39 1.48
CA ASN A 58 9.27 -25.24 2.21
C ASN A 58 9.01 -26.57 1.52
N GLY A 59 8.85 -26.56 0.19
CA GLY A 59 8.70 -27.79 -0.60
C GLY A 59 9.93 -28.70 -0.49
N PHE A 60 11.14 -28.13 -0.46
CA PHE A 60 12.37 -28.88 -0.26
C PHE A 60 12.47 -29.46 1.15
N LEU A 61 12.18 -28.67 2.19
CA LEU A 61 12.20 -29.14 3.57
C LEU A 61 11.20 -30.28 3.79
N THR A 62 9.99 -30.13 3.27
CA THR A 62 8.96 -31.18 3.35
C THR A 62 9.41 -32.45 2.63
N GLU A 63 9.94 -32.32 1.42
CA GLU A 63 10.42 -33.49 0.65
C GLU A 63 11.62 -34.15 1.34
N SER A 64 12.53 -33.40 1.91
CA SER A 64 13.67 -33.89 2.67
C SER A 64 13.25 -34.70 3.90
N PHE A 65 12.21 -34.19 4.60
CA PHE A 65 11.68 -34.87 5.78
C PHE A 65 10.94 -36.16 5.44
N LEU A 66 10.15 -36.18 4.36
CA LEU A 66 9.34 -37.32 3.94
C LEU A 66 10.16 -38.39 3.21
N LEU A 67 11.18 -38.00 2.43
CA LEU A 67 11.89 -38.84 1.47
C LEU A 67 13.41 -38.84 1.72
N LEU A 68 13.84 -39.14 2.93
CA LEU A 68 15.23 -39.11 3.39
C LEU A 68 16.24 -39.90 2.48
N LYS A 69 15.76 -40.81 1.65
CA LYS A 69 16.61 -41.66 0.77
C LYS A 69 16.43 -41.37 -0.73
N SER A 70 15.86 -40.24 -1.12
CA SER A 70 15.70 -39.90 -2.55
C SER A 70 17.05 -39.63 -3.21
N LYS A 71 17.36 -40.33 -4.31
CA LYS A 71 18.59 -40.13 -5.11
C LYS A 71 18.68 -38.70 -5.69
N THR A 72 17.53 -38.02 -5.86
CA THR A 72 17.45 -36.65 -6.41
C THR A 72 17.53 -35.55 -5.36
N LEU A 73 17.58 -35.91 -4.06
CA LEU A 73 17.55 -34.92 -2.97
C LEU A 73 18.75 -33.97 -3.02
N LYS A 74 19.95 -34.47 -3.36
CA LYS A 74 21.16 -33.63 -3.51
C LYS A 74 21.01 -32.58 -4.60
N ALA A 75 20.47 -32.96 -5.77
CA ALA A 75 20.25 -32.01 -6.87
C ALA A 75 19.22 -30.95 -6.50
N LYS A 76 18.18 -31.34 -5.77
CA LYS A 76 17.15 -30.38 -5.26
C LYS A 76 17.71 -29.45 -4.20
N ALA A 77 18.59 -29.94 -3.33
CA ALA A 77 19.31 -29.12 -2.36
C ALA A 77 20.19 -28.08 -3.07
N VAL A 78 20.94 -28.49 -4.10
CA VAL A 78 21.75 -27.56 -4.90
C VAL A 78 20.87 -26.51 -5.59
N TYR A 79 19.74 -26.91 -6.16
CA TYR A 79 18.79 -25.96 -6.79
C TYR A 79 18.29 -24.91 -5.79
N VAL A 80 17.82 -25.32 -4.61
CA VAL A 80 17.30 -24.39 -3.59
C VAL A 80 18.43 -23.49 -3.07
N LEU A 81 19.62 -24.05 -2.86
CA LEU A 81 20.79 -23.27 -2.44
C LEU A 81 21.16 -22.20 -3.48
N LEU A 82 21.17 -22.54 -4.76
CA LEU A 82 21.44 -21.59 -5.85
C LEU A 82 20.36 -20.51 -5.91
N LEU A 83 19.09 -20.87 -5.71
CA LEU A 83 17.99 -19.90 -5.66
C LEU A 83 18.14 -18.91 -4.49
N ILE A 84 18.48 -19.41 -3.31
CA ILE A 84 18.74 -18.57 -2.13
C ILE A 84 19.96 -17.67 -2.39
N LEU A 85 21.06 -18.24 -2.88
CA LEU A 85 22.29 -17.50 -3.15
C LEU A 85 22.06 -16.38 -4.19
N PHE A 86 21.34 -16.68 -5.27
CA PHE A 86 20.95 -15.69 -6.28
C PHE A 86 20.14 -14.56 -5.63
N THR A 87 19.12 -14.89 -4.83
CA THR A 87 18.27 -13.90 -4.17
C THR A 87 19.08 -13.00 -3.22
N LEU A 88 19.93 -13.58 -2.40
CA LEU A 88 20.74 -12.81 -1.43
C LEU A 88 21.82 -11.96 -2.11
N THR A 89 22.50 -12.48 -3.13
CA THR A 89 23.50 -11.72 -3.89
C THR A 89 22.88 -10.59 -4.68
N TYR A 90 21.74 -10.84 -5.31
CA TYR A 90 20.96 -9.81 -5.99
C TYR A 90 20.48 -8.74 -5.00
N GLY A 91 19.92 -9.15 -3.86
CA GLY A 91 19.48 -8.24 -2.82
C GLY A 91 20.61 -7.39 -2.24
N ALA A 92 21.77 -7.98 -1.99
CA ALA A 92 22.95 -7.24 -1.56
C ALA A 92 23.40 -6.22 -2.62
N TYR A 93 23.41 -6.60 -3.89
CA TYR A 93 23.71 -5.71 -5.01
C TYR A 93 22.70 -4.54 -5.06
N ARG A 94 21.40 -4.81 -5.00
CA ARG A 94 20.38 -3.75 -5.08
C ARG A 94 20.45 -2.78 -3.90
N THR A 95 20.59 -3.29 -2.69
CA THR A 95 20.72 -2.43 -1.51
C THR A 95 22.01 -1.61 -1.50
N SER A 96 23.07 -2.08 -2.14
CA SER A 96 24.35 -1.31 -2.26
C SER A 96 24.28 -0.16 -3.26
N GLN A 97 23.28 -0.11 -4.16
CA GLN A 97 23.13 0.96 -5.15
C GLN A 97 22.72 2.31 -4.54
N GLY A 98 22.36 2.32 -3.26
CA GLY A 98 21.89 3.53 -2.59
C GLY A 98 20.44 3.90 -2.94
N ILE A 99 19.89 4.76 -2.16
CA ILE A 99 18.58 5.40 -2.40
C ILE A 99 18.91 6.67 -3.19
N GLY A 100 18.42 6.84 -4.39
CA GLY A 100 18.67 8.00 -5.24
C GLY A 100 18.80 9.37 -4.53
N GLU A 101 18.50 10.46 -5.20
CA GLU A 101 18.50 11.80 -4.58
C GLU A 101 17.36 11.91 -3.55
N ALA A 102 17.55 12.76 -2.53
CA ALA A 102 16.54 13.03 -1.53
C ALA A 102 15.25 13.57 -2.20
N GLY A 103 14.16 12.89 -1.99
CA GLY A 103 12.83 13.31 -2.46
C GLY A 103 12.16 14.30 -1.49
N PRO A 104 10.88 14.65 -1.76
CA PRO A 104 10.11 15.51 -0.87
C PRO A 104 9.90 14.86 0.49
N VAL A 105 9.87 15.66 1.53
CA VAL A 105 9.56 15.23 2.90
C VAL A 105 8.05 15.05 3.02
N CYS A 106 7.59 13.80 3.20
CA CYS A 106 6.18 13.48 3.33
C CYS A 106 5.84 13.11 4.78
N ALA A 107 4.85 13.78 5.36
CA ALA A 107 4.27 13.43 6.65
C ALA A 107 3.03 12.55 6.44
N SER A 108 3.16 11.24 6.61
CA SER A 108 2.04 10.31 6.57
C SER A 108 1.42 10.18 7.95
N LEU A 109 0.13 10.51 8.07
CA LEU A 109 -0.56 10.56 9.35
C LEU A 109 -1.34 9.28 9.63
N GLN A 110 -1.19 8.73 10.83
CA GLN A 110 -1.97 7.60 11.30
C GLN A 110 -2.79 8.02 12.53
N GLY A 111 -4.10 8.25 12.33
CA GLY A 111 -5.00 8.72 13.38
C GLY A 111 -5.37 7.67 14.42
N ASN A 112 -5.16 6.38 14.12
CA ASN A 112 -5.52 5.23 14.99
C ASN A 112 -6.95 5.32 15.54
N VAL A 113 -7.89 5.80 14.70
CA VAL A 113 -9.30 5.98 15.07
C VAL A 113 -9.98 4.62 15.15
N GLU A 114 -10.64 4.35 16.27
CA GLU A 114 -11.37 3.11 16.49
C GLU A 114 -12.50 2.93 15.46
N GLN A 115 -12.74 1.67 15.03
CA GLN A 115 -13.72 1.35 13.98
C GLN A 115 -15.16 1.70 14.37
N ASN A 116 -15.53 1.57 15.65
CA ASN A 116 -16.83 1.98 16.19
C ASN A 116 -17.08 3.49 16.05
N ILE A 117 -16.06 4.33 16.24
CA ILE A 117 -16.16 5.79 16.02
C ILE A 117 -16.39 6.11 14.54
N ARG A 118 -15.87 5.30 13.63
CA ARG A 118 -16.08 5.45 12.19
C ARG A 118 -17.49 5.02 11.73
N ASN A 119 -18.05 3.99 12.37
CA ASN A 119 -19.34 3.39 11.99
C ASN A 119 -20.55 4.04 12.68
N GLU A 120 -20.37 4.53 13.88
CA GLU A 120 -21.40 5.33 14.55
C GLU A 120 -21.34 6.74 13.97
N GLN A 121 -22.50 7.39 13.79
CA GLN A 121 -22.61 8.78 13.34
C GLN A 121 -22.11 9.77 14.45
N VAL A 122 -20.97 9.44 15.05
CA VAL A 122 -20.22 10.35 15.90
C VAL A 122 -19.81 11.52 15.01
N SER A 123 -19.94 12.73 15.51
CA SER A 123 -19.79 13.96 14.73
C SER A 123 -18.57 13.90 13.80
N ALA A 124 -18.74 14.35 12.57
CA ALA A 124 -17.66 14.44 11.57
C ALA A 124 -16.38 15.10 12.13
N GLU A 125 -16.54 15.93 13.16
CA GLU A 125 -15.47 16.59 13.89
C GLU A 125 -14.64 15.62 14.74
N ALA A 126 -15.27 14.67 15.43
CA ALA A 126 -14.55 13.69 16.25
C ALA A 126 -13.67 12.75 15.43
N ALA A 127 -14.11 12.36 14.22
CA ALA A 127 -13.32 11.54 13.32
C ALA A 127 -12.16 12.31 12.65
N THR A 128 -12.32 13.61 12.41
CA THR A 128 -11.34 14.48 11.73
C THR A 128 -10.32 15.11 12.69
N SER A 129 -10.72 15.36 13.94
CA SER A 129 -9.91 16.05 14.94
C SER A 129 -8.52 15.42 15.18
N PRO A 130 -8.34 14.10 15.28
CA PRO A 130 -7.01 13.50 15.45
C PRO A 130 -6.05 13.84 14.31
N TYR A 131 -6.55 13.90 13.07
CA TYR A 131 -5.73 14.22 11.90
C TYR A 131 -5.33 15.71 11.87
N LEU A 132 -6.19 16.61 12.35
CA LEU A 132 -5.84 18.03 12.49
C LEU A 132 -4.69 18.21 13.49
N LEU A 133 -4.77 17.56 14.66
CA LEU A 133 -3.73 17.61 15.69
C LEU A 133 -2.41 16.99 15.20
N LEU A 134 -2.48 15.87 14.49
CA LEU A 134 -1.30 15.23 13.90
C LEU A 134 -0.69 16.09 12.80
N SER A 135 -1.51 16.77 11.99
CA SER A 135 -1.03 17.73 10.99
C SER A 135 -0.28 18.88 11.66
N ASP A 136 -0.86 19.48 12.71
CA ASP A 136 -0.20 20.57 13.45
C ASP A 136 1.17 20.12 14.01
N SER A 137 1.24 18.92 14.57
CA SER A 137 2.50 18.39 15.11
C SER A 137 3.52 18.06 14.04
N SER A 138 3.07 17.67 12.84
CA SER A 138 3.96 17.30 11.72
C SER A 138 4.72 18.48 11.13
N ILE A 139 4.22 19.72 11.30
CA ILE A 139 4.84 20.95 10.78
C ILE A 139 6.27 21.15 11.33
N ALA A 140 6.55 20.65 12.54
CA ALA A 140 7.91 20.72 13.11
C ALA A 140 8.96 20.02 12.23
N SER A 141 8.56 19.06 11.38
CA SER A 141 9.42 18.36 10.43
C SER A 141 9.53 19.07 9.08
N ASN A 142 8.89 20.23 8.91
CA ASN A 142 8.86 21.03 7.68
C ASN A 142 8.50 20.18 6.43
N PRO A 143 7.35 19.48 6.41
CA PRO A 143 6.99 18.59 5.32
C PRO A 143 6.60 19.36 4.05
N ASP A 144 6.97 18.81 2.89
CA ASP A 144 6.51 19.28 1.58
C ASP A 144 5.07 18.81 1.29
N LEU A 145 4.67 17.69 1.91
CA LEU A 145 3.35 17.09 1.75
C LEU A 145 2.89 16.42 3.04
N ILE A 146 1.66 16.73 3.47
CA ILE A 146 0.95 15.99 4.54
C ILE A 146 -0.05 15.04 3.89
N ILE A 147 -0.03 13.77 4.31
CA ILE A 147 -0.88 12.71 3.73
C ILE A 147 -1.82 12.17 4.81
N TRP A 148 -3.11 12.33 4.60
CA TRP A 148 -4.17 11.72 5.38
C TRP A 148 -4.57 10.38 4.74
N PRO A 149 -4.84 9.32 5.53
CA PRO A 149 -5.21 8.02 4.99
C PRO A 149 -6.59 8.03 4.32
N GLU A 150 -6.92 6.93 3.66
CA GLU A 150 -8.21 6.70 3.03
C GLU A 150 -9.38 6.91 4.02
N THR A 151 -10.44 7.57 3.56
CA THR A 151 -11.65 7.88 4.35
C THR A 151 -11.41 8.61 5.68
N SER A 152 -10.30 9.32 5.80
CA SER A 152 -9.96 10.10 7.01
C SER A 152 -10.72 11.42 7.11
N TYR A 153 -11.14 11.99 5.98
CA TYR A 153 -12.01 13.15 5.92
C TYR A 153 -13.47 12.66 5.90
N SER A 154 -14.20 12.94 6.97
CA SER A 154 -15.53 12.37 7.25
C SER A 154 -16.69 13.00 6.47
N ARG A 155 -16.43 14.02 5.65
CA ARG A 155 -17.43 14.65 4.80
C ARG A 155 -17.18 14.32 3.34
N GLU A 156 -18.26 14.24 2.57
CA GLU A 156 -18.16 14.09 1.11
C GLU A 156 -17.59 15.38 0.50
N TRP A 157 -16.74 15.19 -0.51
CA TRP A 157 -16.18 16.29 -1.30
C TRP A 157 -16.91 16.38 -2.63
N TYR A 158 -17.44 17.55 -2.91
CA TYR A 158 -18.21 17.82 -4.11
C TYR A 158 -17.36 18.58 -5.12
N SER A 159 -17.38 18.12 -6.37
CA SER A 159 -16.71 18.76 -7.50
C SER A 159 -17.67 18.91 -8.68
N ILE A 160 -17.40 19.89 -9.53
CA ILE A 160 -18.16 20.13 -10.75
C ILE A 160 -17.22 19.84 -11.91
N SER A 161 -17.63 18.94 -12.80
CA SER A 161 -16.86 18.63 -14.00
C SER A 161 -16.64 19.90 -14.85
N PRO A 162 -15.44 20.11 -15.42
CA PRO A 162 -15.17 21.19 -16.35
C PRO A 162 -16.10 21.22 -17.56
N GLU A 163 -16.70 20.08 -17.91
CA GLU A 163 -17.63 19.94 -19.04
C GLU A 163 -19.06 20.38 -18.70
N MET A 164 -19.36 20.58 -17.41
CA MET A 164 -20.68 21.01 -16.95
C MET A 164 -20.94 22.47 -17.28
N LYS A 165 -22.05 22.74 -17.93
CA LYS A 165 -22.48 24.13 -18.22
C LYS A 165 -22.90 24.81 -16.91
N PRO A 166 -22.40 26.02 -16.61
CA PRO A 166 -22.70 26.75 -15.37
C PRO A 166 -24.19 26.91 -15.08
N GLU A 167 -25.01 27.06 -16.14
CA GLU A 167 -26.45 27.23 -16.06
C GLU A 167 -27.20 25.98 -15.53
N LYS A 168 -26.56 24.81 -15.65
CA LYS A 168 -27.13 23.52 -15.23
C LYS A 168 -26.70 23.10 -13.82
N VAL A 169 -25.80 23.85 -13.18
CA VAL A 169 -25.32 23.50 -11.85
C VAL A 169 -26.35 23.92 -10.80
N PRO A 170 -26.85 23.01 -9.96
CA PRO A 170 -27.77 23.34 -8.89
C PRO A 170 -27.18 24.37 -7.91
N PRO A 171 -27.96 25.34 -7.43
CA PRO A 171 -27.47 26.37 -6.52
C PRO A 171 -26.80 25.82 -5.24
N ASP A 172 -27.36 24.75 -4.66
CA ASP A 172 -26.79 24.11 -3.48
C ASP A 172 -25.43 23.49 -3.76
N TRP A 173 -25.23 22.91 -4.94
CA TRP A 173 -23.95 22.35 -5.36
C TRP A 173 -22.87 23.42 -5.48
N ASN A 174 -23.21 24.54 -6.11
CA ASN A 174 -22.32 25.70 -6.20
C ASN A 174 -21.92 26.21 -4.81
N ARG A 175 -22.89 26.32 -3.88
CA ARG A 175 -22.64 26.76 -2.51
C ARG A 175 -21.69 25.83 -1.77
N ILE A 176 -21.91 24.51 -1.85
CA ILE A 176 -21.07 23.50 -1.17
C ILE A 176 -19.66 23.53 -1.74
N THR A 177 -19.50 23.53 -3.06
CA THR A 177 -18.17 23.57 -3.69
C THR A 177 -17.41 24.85 -3.35
N GLN A 178 -18.10 25.98 -3.21
CA GLN A 178 -17.46 27.23 -2.80
C GLN A 178 -16.99 27.18 -1.33
N ILE A 179 -17.80 26.64 -0.42
CA ILE A 179 -17.39 26.42 0.98
C ILE A 179 -16.15 25.53 1.05
N GLN A 180 -16.13 24.44 0.29
CA GLN A 180 -15.01 23.51 0.28
C GLN A 180 -13.72 24.12 -0.27
N LYS A 181 -13.81 24.97 -1.31
CA LYS A 181 -12.66 25.73 -1.79
C LYS A 181 -12.09 26.65 -0.72
N THR A 182 -12.96 27.37 -0.02
CA THR A 182 -12.54 28.26 1.10
C THR A 182 -11.86 27.46 2.21
N LEU A 183 -12.43 26.31 2.61
CA LEU A 183 -11.80 25.43 3.59
C LEU A 183 -10.43 24.92 3.14
N GLY A 184 -10.29 24.54 1.86
CA GLY A 184 -9.00 24.14 1.30
C GLY A 184 -7.94 25.24 1.35
N GLU A 185 -8.34 26.49 1.10
CA GLU A 185 -7.46 27.64 1.20
C GLU A 185 -7.05 27.94 2.66
N GLU A 186 -7.97 27.81 3.61
CA GLU A 186 -7.68 27.97 5.05
C GLU A 186 -6.70 26.90 5.54
N VAL A 187 -6.92 25.64 5.16
CA VAL A 187 -6.03 24.52 5.48
C VAL A 187 -4.63 24.75 4.92
N ARG A 188 -4.54 25.19 3.66
CA ARG A 188 -3.26 25.55 3.03
C ARG A 188 -2.55 26.68 3.76
N LYS A 189 -3.27 27.72 4.17
CA LYS A 189 -2.70 28.85 4.93
C LYS A 189 -2.20 28.42 6.31
N ARG A 190 -2.94 27.52 6.98
CA ARG A 190 -2.61 27.05 8.34
C ARG A 190 -1.27 26.32 8.38
N TRP A 191 -1.02 25.43 7.42
CA TRP A 191 0.18 24.57 7.43
C TRP A 191 1.25 25.00 6.41
N ASN A 192 0.94 25.93 5.53
CA ASN A 192 1.82 26.41 4.46
C ASN A 192 2.46 25.28 3.63
N THR A 193 1.74 24.18 3.48
CA THR A 193 2.18 23.00 2.72
C THR A 193 1.01 22.36 1.97
N SER A 194 1.31 21.46 1.04
CA SER A 194 0.30 20.68 0.34
C SER A 194 -0.28 19.58 1.24
N VAL A 195 -1.59 19.32 1.11
CA VAL A 195 -2.27 18.25 1.86
C VAL A 195 -3.00 17.34 0.90
N LEU A 196 -2.74 16.03 1.01
CA LEU A 196 -3.48 14.98 0.33
C LEU A 196 -4.48 14.38 1.31
N LEU A 197 -5.77 14.55 1.03
CA LEU A 197 -6.86 14.04 1.87
C LEU A 197 -7.43 12.75 1.28
N GLY A 198 -7.53 11.70 2.07
CA GLY A 198 -8.33 10.52 1.76
C GLY A 198 -9.80 10.79 2.03
N LEU A 199 -10.59 11.06 1.00
CA LEU A 199 -11.99 11.44 1.10
C LEU A 199 -12.87 10.72 0.06
N ASN A 200 -14.16 10.69 0.31
CA ASN A 200 -15.15 10.30 -0.70
C ASN A 200 -15.53 11.55 -1.51
N SER A 201 -15.51 11.42 -2.83
CA SER A 201 -15.86 12.53 -3.73
C SER A 201 -17.07 12.21 -4.59
N GLN A 202 -17.91 13.21 -4.82
CA GLN A 202 -19.00 13.19 -5.80
C GLN A 202 -18.71 14.26 -6.85
N GLU A 203 -18.76 13.87 -8.11
CA GLU A 203 -18.59 14.79 -9.25
C GLU A 203 -19.92 14.97 -9.98
N LEU A 204 -20.32 16.22 -10.16
CA LEU A 204 -21.46 16.57 -11.01
C LEU A 204 -21.00 16.56 -12.47
N THR A 205 -21.47 15.60 -13.22
CA THR A 205 -21.20 15.44 -14.66
C THR A 205 -22.39 15.88 -15.52
N PRO A 206 -22.20 16.23 -16.80
CA PRO A 206 -23.27 16.64 -17.72
C PRO A 206 -24.39 15.63 -17.89
#